data_83095fedd10588983d19183196c49298
#
_entry.id   83095fedd10588983d19183196c49298
#
_cell.length_a   1.000
_cell.length_b   1.000
_cell.length_c   1.000
_cell.angle_alpha   90.00
_cell.angle_beta   90.00
_cell.angle_gamma   90.00
#
_symmetry.space_group_name_H-M   'P 1'
#
loop_
_entity.id
_entity.type
_entity.pdbx_description
1 polymer ?
#
loop_
_entity_poly.entity_id
_entity_poly.type
_entity_poly.pdbx_seq_one_letter_code
_entity_poly.pdbx_strand_id
1 'polypeptide(L)'
;MAFFIADDCIGCTICAKKCPVHCISGNVQELHVIEPELCIDCGVCGSYCPVNCIYDGDGMQTFKVDPKDRPIAEVNVGNCTGCIACVEICPFECIEMKTENIDGRFFEVADVVHKKVCVGCRLCEMVCSDKEAIVVRWPDGAAAPDFRNPGYYL
;
A
#
# COMPACT_ATOMS: atom_id res chain seq x y z
N MET A 1 12.32 -6.76 -7.36
CA MET A 1 11.81 -7.74 -8.36
C MET A 1 10.29 -7.79 -8.31
N ALA A 2 9.67 -7.81 -9.47
CA ALA A 2 8.21 -7.75 -9.56
C ALA A 2 7.52 -9.01 -9.07
N PHE A 3 6.32 -8.85 -8.53
CA PHE A 3 5.41 -9.94 -8.27
C PHE A 3 4.92 -10.60 -9.57
N PHE A 4 4.47 -11.83 -9.50
CA PHE A 4 3.86 -12.52 -10.65
C PHE A 4 2.63 -13.34 -10.23
N ILE A 5 1.75 -13.62 -11.19
CA ILE A 5 0.50 -14.34 -10.99
C ILE A 5 0.64 -15.73 -11.65
N ALA A 6 0.38 -16.79 -10.89
CA ALA A 6 0.44 -18.16 -11.38
C ALA A 6 -0.84 -18.58 -12.11
N ASP A 7 -0.76 -19.72 -12.81
CA ASP A 7 -1.82 -20.23 -13.71
C ASP A 7 -3.13 -20.58 -13.02
N ASP A 8 -3.15 -20.73 -11.70
CA ASP A 8 -4.34 -20.97 -10.90
C ASP A 8 -5.18 -19.71 -10.60
N CYS A 9 -4.84 -18.59 -11.23
CA CYS A 9 -5.63 -17.37 -11.19
C CYS A 9 -7.04 -17.58 -11.74
N ILE A 10 -8.05 -17.13 -10.98
CA ILE A 10 -9.47 -17.22 -11.37
C ILE A 10 -10.03 -15.98 -12.09
N GLY A 11 -9.19 -14.98 -12.33
CA GLY A 11 -9.61 -13.76 -13.02
C GLY A 11 -10.63 -12.90 -12.27
N CYS A 12 -10.55 -12.85 -10.93
CA CYS A 12 -11.50 -12.09 -10.10
C CYS A 12 -11.33 -10.57 -10.17
N THR A 13 -10.29 -10.07 -10.82
CA THR A 13 -9.96 -8.64 -11.02
C THR A 13 -9.60 -7.84 -9.76
N ILE A 14 -9.66 -8.41 -8.58
CA ILE A 14 -9.40 -7.70 -7.32
C ILE A 14 -8.01 -7.08 -7.29
N CYS A 15 -6.98 -7.86 -7.64
CA CYS A 15 -5.58 -7.39 -7.67
C CYS A 15 -5.39 -6.19 -8.60
N ALA A 16 -6.02 -6.21 -9.78
CA ALA A 16 -5.95 -5.09 -10.73
C ALA A 16 -6.60 -3.82 -10.17
N LYS A 17 -7.74 -3.94 -9.49
CA LYS A 17 -8.44 -2.80 -8.86
C LYS A 17 -7.69 -2.22 -7.66
N LYS A 18 -6.91 -3.03 -6.96
CA LYS A 18 -6.17 -2.64 -5.75
C LYS A 18 -4.72 -2.24 -6.03
N CYS A 19 -4.24 -2.44 -7.26
CA CYS A 19 -2.89 -2.04 -7.64
C CYS A 19 -2.74 -0.52 -7.66
N PRO A 20 -1.84 0.06 -6.83
CA PRO A 20 -1.70 1.52 -6.74
C PRO A 20 -1.06 2.15 -7.99
N VAL A 21 -0.35 1.36 -8.80
CA VAL A 21 0.32 1.83 -10.02
C VAL A 21 -0.28 1.25 -11.30
N HIS A 22 -1.40 0.52 -11.18
CA HIS A 22 -2.14 -0.05 -12.31
C HIS A 22 -1.28 -0.93 -13.24
N CYS A 23 -0.34 -1.69 -12.66
CA CYS A 23 0.54 -2.58 -13.43
C CYS A 23 -0.04 -3.97 -13.70
N ILE A 24 -1.31 -4.21 -13.34
CA ILE A 24 -1.96 -5.52 -13.49
C ILE A 24 -3.07 -5.41 -14.53
N SER A 25 -2.99 -6.25 -15.55
CA SER A 25 -3.97 -6.33 -16.63
C SER A 25 -4.55 -7.73 -16.77
N GLY A 26 -5.72 -7.82 -17.38
CA GLY A 26 -6.45 -9.06 -17.63
C GLY A 26 -7.95 -8.83 -17.67
N ASN A 27 -8.68 -9.74 -18.30
CA ASN A 27 -10.13 -9.71 -18.34
C ASN A 27 -10.75 -10.55 -17.22
N VAL A 28 -12.03 -10.32 -16.95
CA VAL A 28 -12.79 -11.12 -15.98
C VAL A 28 -12.79 -12.60 -16.39
N GLN A 29 -12.50 -13.47 -15.44
CA GLN A 29 -12.39 -14.93 -15.63
C GLN A 29 -11.20 -15.39 -16.48
N GLU A 30 -10.23 -14.51 -16.72
CA GLU A 30 -8.98 -14.83 -17.41
C GLU A 30 -7.77 -14.61 -16.50
N LEU A 31 -6.67 -15.25 -16.83
CA LEU A 31 -5.39 -15.06 -16.14
C LEU A 31 -4.98 -13.58 -16.21
N HIS A 32 -4.68 -13.00 -15.07
CA HIS A 32 -4.12 -11.64 -14.99
C HIS A 32 -2.60 -11.68 -15.07
N VAL A 33 -2.02 -10.60 -15.56
CA VAL A 33 -0.56 -10.47 -15.71
C VAL A 33 -0.11 -9.17 -15.03
N ILE A 34 1.01 -9.24 -14.34
CA ILE A 34 1.69 -8.09 -13.75
C ILE A 34 2.77 -7.62 -14.70
N GLU A 35 2.76 -6.33 -15.04
CA GLU A 35 3.81 -5.69 -15.83
C GLU A 35 5.03 -5.41 -14.95
N PRO A 36 6.16 -6.12 -15.15
CA PRO A 36 7.29 -6.03 -14.21
C PRO A 36 7.93 -4.66 -14.15
N GLU A 37 7.95 -3.93 -15.25
CA GLU A 37 8.58 -2.60 -15.34
C GLU A 37 7.80 -1.52 -14.57
N LEU A 38 6.49 -1.72 -14.37
CA LEU A 38 5.62 -0.80 -13.66
C LEU A 38 5.42 -1.19 -12.19
N CYS A 39 5.69 -2.44 -11.83
CA CYS A 39 5.50 -2.95 -10.48
C CYS A 39 6.46 -2.31 -9.49
N ILE A 40 5.94 -1.82 -8.36
CA ILE A 40 6.73 -1.20 -7.28
C ILE A 40 6.99 -2.15 -6.11
N ASP A 41 6.72 -3.44 -6.27
CA ASP A 41 6.95 -4.48 -5.27
C ASP A 41 6.26 -4.21 -3.92
N CYS A 42 5.06 -3.61 -3.94
CA CYS A 42 4.34 -3.25 -2.72
C CYS A 42 3.58 -4.41 -2.05
N GLY A 43 3.41 -5.55 -2.71
CA GLY A 43 2.76 -6.73 -2.17
C GLY A 43 1.23 -6.65 -1.98
N VAL A 44 0.60 -5.53 -2.32
CA VAL A 44 -0.85 -5.33 -2.15
C VAL A 44 -1.66 -6.41 -2.86
N CYS A 45 -1.31 -6.73 -4.11
CA CYS A 45 -2.01 -7.74 -4.91
C CYS A 45 -2.09 -9.11 -4.20
N GLY A 46 -0.99 -9.54 -3.59
CA GLY A 46 -0.91 -10.79 -2.83
C GLY A 46 -1.81 -10.79 -1.60
N SER A 47 -1.88 -9.67 -0.87
CA SER A 47 -2.71 -9.55 0.32
C SER A 47 -4.21 -9.56 0.05
N TYR A 48 -4.61 -9.34 -1.20
CA TYR A 48 -6.02 -9.33 -1.64
C TYR A 48 -6.44 -10.57 -2.44
N CYS A 49 -5.50 -11.41 -2.89
CA CYS A 49 -5.80 -12.54 -3.76
C CYS A 49 -6.56 -13.65 -3.02
N PRO A 50 -7.81 -13.96 -3.42
CA PRO A 50 -8.63 -14.95 -2.70
C PRO A 50 -8.16 -16.40 -2.86
N VAL A 51 -7.37 -16.68 -3.90
CA VAL A 51 -6.84 -18.03 -4.18
C VAL A 51 -5.33 -18.15 -3.96
N ASN A 52 -4.69 -17.10 -3.43
CA ASN A 52 -3.27 -17.08 -3.09
C ASN A 52 -2.35 -17.49 -4.26
N CYS A 53 -2.68 -17.07 -5.48
CA CYS A 53 -1.92 -17.40 -6.70
C CYS A 53 -0.86 -16.35 -7.07
N ILE A 54 -0.54 -15.42 -6.17
CA ILE A 54 0.44 -14.37 -6.40
C ILE A 54 1.71 -14.65 -5.60
N TYR A 55 2.83 -14.56 -6.28
CA TYR A 55 4.17 -14.81 -5.76
C TYR A 55 5.02 -13.56 -5.85
N ASP A 56 5.95 -13.41 -4.92
CA ASP A 56 6.92 -12.32 -5.00
C ASP A 56 8.04 -12.59 -6.02
N GLY A 57 8.94 -11.62 -6.17
CA GLY A 57 10.06 -11.74 -7.11
C GLY A 57 11.05 -12.87 -6.81
N ASP A 58 11.06 -13.40 -5.60
CA ASP A 58 11.88 -14.54 -5.18
C ASP A 58 11.14 -15.88 -5.30
N GLY A 59 9.91 -15.88 -5.77
CA GLY A 59 9.08 -17.07 -5.95
C GLY A 59 8.38 -17.54 -4.68
N MET A 60 8.32 -16.71 -3.64
CA MET A 60 7.59 -17.03 -2.41
C MET A 60 6.11 -16.69 -2.56
N GLN A 61 5.26 -17.64 -2.21
CA GLN A 61 3.82 -17.46 -2.26
C GLN A 61 3.35 -16.42 -1.24
N THR A 62 2.48 -15.51 -1.69
CA THR A 62 1.81 -14.57 -0.82
C THR A 62 0.43 -15.08 -0.42
N PHE A 63 -0.10 -14.59 0.70
CA PHE A 63 -1.36 -15.05 1.25
C PHE A 63 -2.30 -13.88 1.49
N LYS A 64 -3.60 -14.14 1.28
CA LYS A 64 -4.64 -13.17 1.58
C LYS A 64 -4.61 -12.79 3.06
N VAL A 65 -4.70 -11.48 3.33
CA VAL A 65 -4.79 -10.92 4.67
C VAL A 65 -6.22 -10.42 4.90
N ASP A 66 -6.79 -10.75 6.07
CA ASP A 66 -8.13 -10.28 6.43
C ASP A 66 -8.18 -8.75 6.49
N PRO A 67 -9.31 -8.11 6.12
CA PRO A 67 -9.42 -6.65 6.12
C PRO A 67 -9.04 -5.97 7.44
N LYS A 68 -9.35 -6.61 8.56
CA LYS A 68 -9.02 -6.13 9.92
C LYS A 68 -7.53 -6.17 10.25
N ASP A 69 -6.79 -7.04 9.56
CA ASP A 69 -5.37 -7.30 9.83
C ASP A 69 -4.44 -6.64 8.79
N ARG A 70 -4.99 -5.92 7.82
CA ARG A 70 -4.20 -5.24 6.78
C ARG A 70 -3.48 -4.01 7.32
N PRO A 71 -2.26 -3.74 6.84
CA PRO A 71 -1.55 -2.53 7.20
C PRO A 71 -2.24 -1.30 6.59
N ILE A 72 -2.26 -0.22 7.32
CA ILE A 72 -2.80 1.08 6.89
C ILE A 72 -1.84 2.21 7.24
N ALA A 73 -1.95 3.32 6.52
CA ALA A 73 -1.18 4.51 6.80
C ALA A 73 -1.64 5.20 8.08
N GLU A 74 -0.68 5.69 8.85
CA GLU A 74 -0.90 6.50 10.06
C GLU A 74 -0.05 7.76 10.00
N VAL A 75 -0.58 8.89 10.48
CA VAL A 75 0.11 10.18 10.49
C VAL A 75 0.56 10.52 11.90
N ASN A 76 1.85 10.87 12.03
CA ASN A 76 2.39 11.53 13.21
C ASN A 76 2.36 13.04 12.96
N VAL A 77 1.37 13.72 13.53
CA VAL A 77 1.15 15.15 13.31
C VAL A 77 2.32 16.00 13.78
N GLY A 78 3.08 15.56 14.78
CA GLY A 78 4.25 16.27 15.28
C GLY A 78 5.39 16.38 14.26
N ASN A 79 5.46 15.47 13.31
CA ASN A 79 6.48 15.44 12.25
C ASN A 79 5.96 16.01 10.92
N CYS A 80 4.65 16.22 10.78
CA CYS A 80 4.04 16.69 9.53
C CYS A 80 4.31 18.16 9.29
N THR A 81 4.79 18.50 8.10
CA THR A 81 5.08 19.88 7.68
C THR A 81 4.01 20.49 6.78
N GLY A 82 2.93 19.76 6.47
CA GLY A 82 1.85 20.24 5.60
C GLY A 82 2.22 20.34 4.12
N CYS A 83 3.20 19.58 3.66
CA CYS A 83 3.70 19.67 2.28
C CYS A 83 2.79 19.06 1.20
N ILE A 84 1.66 18.45 1.59
CA ILE A 84 0.63 17.81 0.73
C ILE A 84 1.09 16.65 -0.16
N ALA A 85 2.36 16.29 -0.21
CA ALA A 85 2.88 15.27 -1.10
C ALA A 85 2.20 13.89 -0.93
N CYS A 86 1.88 13.49 0.30
CA CYS A 86 1.17 12.25 0.59
C CYS A 86 -0.29 12.26 0.09
N VAL A 87 -0.94 13.43 0.10
CA VAL A 87 -2.29 13.60 -0.43
C VAL A 87 -2.30 13.41 -1.95
N GLU A 88 -1.35 14.04 -2.63
CA GLU A 88 -1.24 13.99 -4.09
C GLU A 88 -0.85 12.61 -4.63
N ILE A 89 0.02 11.89 -3.90
CA ILE A 89 0.50 10.59 -4.35
C ILE A 89 -0.52 9.45 -4.12
N CYS A 90 -1.46 9.59 -3.18
CA CYS A 90 -2.39 8.53 -2.84
C CYS A 90 -3.39 8.25 -3.97
N PRO A 91 -3.30 7.10 -4.67
CA PRO A 91 -4.18 6.80 -5.80
C PRO A 91 -5.62 6.47 -5.39
N PHE A 92 -5.88 6.27 -4.10
CA PHE A 92 -7.20 5.93 -3.55
C PHE A 92 -7.83 7.08 -2.76
N GLU A 93 -7.20 8.26 -2.79
CA GLU A 93 -7.71 9.47 -2.14
C GLU A 93 -8.03 9.27 -0.64
N CYS A 94 -7.15 8.52 0.05
CA CYS A 94 -7.35 8.19 1.46
C CYS A 94 -6.96 9.31 2.43
N ILE A 95 -6.21 10.31 1.96
CA ILE A 95 -5.54 11.31 2.79
C ILE A 95 -6.06 12.70 2.43
N GLU A 96 -6.41 13.47 3.45
CA GLU A 96 -6.82 14.86 3.30
C GLU A 96 -5.99 15.74 4.25
N MET A 97 -5.98 17.04 3.99
CA MET A 97 -5.39 18.01 4.92
C MET A 97 -6.42 18.44 5.95
N LYS A 98 -5.98 18.59 7.19
CA LYS A 98 -6.77 19.18 8.27
C LYS A 98 -5.97 20.22 9.03
N THR A 99 -6.67 21.16 9.68
CA THR A 99 -6.05 22.12 10.59
C THR A 99 -5.95 21.50 11.99
N GLU A 100 -4.74 21.46 12.54
CA GLU A 100 -4.47 20.96 13.89
C GLU A 100 -3.93 22.08 14.76
N ASN A 101 -4.39 22.15 16.01
CA ASN A 101 -3.87 23.10 17.01
C ASN A 101 -2.82 22.39 17.87
N ILE A 102 -1.56 22.81 17.74
CA ILE A 102 -0.45 22.30 18.52
C ILE A 102 0.13 23.44 19.34
N ASP A 103 0.02 23.37 20.66
CA ASP A 103 0.50 24.39 21.61
C ASP A 103 0.03 25.83 21.29
N GLY A 104 -1.24 25.96 20.88
CA GLY A 104 -1.85 27.24 20.56
C GLY A 104 -1.54 27.79 19.17
N ARG A 105 -0.82 27.02 18.35
CA ARG A 105 -0.55 27.34 16.94
C ARG A 105 -1.30 26.41 16.02
N PHE A 106 -1.82 26.94 14.92
CA PHE A 106 -2.56 26.20 13.91
C PHE A 106 -1.62 25.76 12.79
N PHE A 107 -1.65 24.48 12.48
CA PHE A 107 -0.87 23.88 11.40
C PHE A 107 -1.78 23.09 10.47
N GLU A 108 -1.50 23.14 9.18
CA GLU A 108 -2.10 22.23 8.22
C GLU A 108 -1.30 20.92 8.25
N VAL A 109 -1.98 19.81 8.57
CA VAL A 109 -1.37 18.48 8.65
C VAL A 109 -2.18 17.47 7.87
N ALA A 110 -1.54 16.39 7.43
CA ALA A 110 -2.23 15.28 6.75
C ALA A 110 -3.03 14.46 7.76
N ASP A 111 -4.14 13.89 7.29
CA ASP A 111 -4.97 12.94 8.03
C ASP A 111 -5.45 11.82 7.12
N VAL A 112 -5.39 10.58 7.58
CA VAL A 112 -5.90 9.43 6.84
C VAL A 112 -7.39 9.27 7.15
N VAL A 113 -8.24 9.88 6.33
CA VAL A 113 -9.69 9.96 6.56
C VAL A 113 -10.44 8.72 6.09
N HIS A 114 -9.94 8.03 5.07
CA HIS A 114 -10.56 6.83 4.50
C HIS A 114 -9.73 5.57 4.75
N LYS A 115 -9.55 5.22 6.03
CA LYS A 115 -8.73 4.08 6.47
C LYS A 115 -9.13 2.74 5.84
N LYS A 116 -10.44 2.53 5.59
CA LYS A 116 -10.96 1.29 4.99
C LYS A 116 -10.60 1.14 3.51
N VAL A 117 -10.30 2.23 2.82
CA VAL A 117 -9.93 2.25 1.40
C VAL A 117 -8.42 2.11 1.24
N CYS A 118 -7.64 2.47 2.26
CA CYS A 118 -6.20 2.35 2.25
C CYS A 118 -5.76 0.89 2.03
N VAL A 119 -4.90 0.67 1.04
CA VAL A 119 -4.39 -0.66 0.68
C VAL A 119 -3.02 -0.97 1.27
N GLY A 120 -2.39 0.00 1.96
CA GLY A 120 -1.07 -0.17 2.55
C GLY A 120 0.08 -0.22 1.54
N CYS A 121 -0.06 0.46 0.39
CA CYS A 121 0.94 0.41 -0.70
C CYS A 121 2.24 1.18 -0.40
N ARG A 122 2.27 1.99 0.66
CA ARG A 122 3.43 2.75 1.13
C ARG A 122 3.92 3.88 0.20
N LEU A 123 3.16 4.27 -0.81
CA LEU A 123 3.53 5.42 -1.66
C LEU A 123 3.63 6.72 -0.85
N CYS A 124 2.69 6.96 0.07
CA CYS A 124 2.71 8.12 0.96
C CYS A 124 3.94 8.14 1.89
N GLU A 125 4.34 6.97 2.38
CA GLU A 125 5.54 6.82 3.21
C GLU A 125 6.81 7.12 2.41
N MET A 126 6.87 6.70 1.14
CA MET A 126 8.02 6.96 0.26
C MET A 126 8.25 8.44 0.01
N VAL A 127 7.19 9.23 -0.23
CA VAL A 127 7.32 10.68 -0.48
C VAL A 127 7.57 11.48 0.79
N CYS A 128 7.38 10.86 1.96
CA CYS A 128 7.58 11.46 3.27
C CYS A 128 8.86 10.96 3.97
N SER A 129 9.78 10.33 3.24
CA SER A 129 10.92 9.58 3.77
C SER A 129 11.80 10.35 4.75
N ASP A 130 12.01 11.64 4.51
CA ASP A 130 12.89 12.47 5.35
C ASP A 130 12.25 12.91 6.67
N LYS A 131 10.93 12.84 6.76
CA LYS A 131 10.15 13.37 7.89
C LYS A 131 9.56 12.30 8.78
N GLU A 132 9.35 11.10 8.23
CA GLU A 132 8.66 9.98 8.89
C GLU A 132 7.32 10.41 9.53
N ALA A 133 6.65 11.39 8.91
CA ALA A 133 5.37 11.88 9.39
C ALA A 133 4.21 10.95 9.07
N ILE A 134 4.33 10.15 8.01
CA ILE A 134 3.35 9.15 7.64
C ILE A 134 4.05 7.81 7.44
N VAL A 135 3.50 6.77 8.07
CA VAL A 135 4.04 5.40 8.02
C VAL A 135 2.90 4.41 7.87
N VAL A 136 3.18 3.30 7.20
CA VAL A 136 2.23 2.18 7.05
C VAL A 136 2.56 1.12 8.08
N ARG A 137 1.57 0.76 8.90
CA ARG A 137 1.74 -0.19 10.01
C ARG A 137 0.65 -1.25 10.01
N TRP A 138 1.01 -2.43 10.51
CA TRP A 138 0.07 -3.46 10.90
C TRP A 138 -0.76 -3.02 12.12
N PRO A 139 -1.94 -3.64 12.35
CA PRO A 139 -2.79 -3.29 13.51
C PRO A 139 -2.12 -3.43 14.89
N ASP A 140 -1.11 -4.29 15.01
CA ASP A 140 -0.30 -4.46 16.23
C ASP A 140 0.79 -3.37 16.39
N GLY A 141 0.88 -2.43 15.45
CA GLY A 141 1.88 -1.38 15.44
C GLY A 141 3.22 -1.75 14.81
N ALA A 142 3.37 -2.98 14.32
CA ALA A 142 4.58 -3.38 13.60
C ALA A 142 4.68 -2.64 12.24
N ALA A 143 5.91 -2.44 11.77
CA ALA A 143 6.12 -1.90 10.43
C ALA A 143 5.59 -2.88 9.38
N ALA A 144 4.91 -2.35 8.36
CA ALA A 144 4.46 -3.17 7.24
C ALA A 144 5.66 -3.75 6.47
N PRO A 145 5.51 -4.96 5.89
CA PRO A 145 6.57 -5.56 5.09
C PRO A 145 7.05 -4.65 3.98
N ASP A 146 8.35 -4.49 3.85
CA ASP A 146 8.95 -3.86 2.69
C ASP A 146 9.45 -4.92 1.72
N PHE A 147 8.60 -5.32 0.79
CA PHE A 147 8.93 -6.31 -0.24
C PHE A 147 10.09 -5.87 -1.15
N ARG A 148 10.47 -4.59 -1.08
CA ARG A 148 11.65 -4.06 -1.78
C ARG A 148 12.95 -4.31 -1.02
N ASN A 149 12.85 -4.74 0.24
CA ASN A 149 14.00 -5.06 1.07
C ASN A 149 14.21 -6.57 1.12
N PRO A 150 15.25 -7.11 0.46
CA PRO A 150 15.50 -8.56 0.39
C PRO A 150 15.79 -9.23 1.75
N GLY A 151 16.14 -8.45 2.77
CA GLY A 151 16.35 -8.96 4.13
C GLY A 151 15.08 -9.23 4.94
N TYR A 152 13.91 -8.88 4.41
CA TYR A 152 12.67 -9.00 5.16
C TYR A 152 12.22 -10.47 5.37
N TYR A 153 12.57 -11.37 4.45
CA TYR A 153 12.18 -12.79 4.49
C TYR A 153 13.19 -13.70 5.19
N LEU A 154 14.21 -13.15 5.78
CA LEU A 154 15.21 -13.87 6.58
C LEU A 154 14.95 -13.66 8.06
#